data_38319a9d14c0ea83af13a4f6d5daf9ae
#
_entry.id   38319a9d14c0ea83af13a4f6d5daf9ae
#
_cell.length_a   1.000
_cell.length_b   1.000
_cell.length_c   1.000
_cell.angle_alpha   90.00
_cell.angle_beta   90.00
_cell.angle_gamma   90.00
#
_symmetry.space_group_name_H-M   'P 1'
#
loop_
_entity.id
_entity.type
_entity.pdbx_description
1 polymer ?
#
loop_
_entity_poly.entity_id
_entity_poly.type
_entity_poly.pdbx_seq_one_letter_code
_entity_poly.pdbx_strand_id
1 'polypeptide(L)'
;MVCNFEKQLNNIKNIMDIVERFLNYVSFDTQSAEESQTVPSTPKQLDFAKYLKEELKDEGFDDVEMDENGYVYATLKSNVKKDVPTIGFISHYDTSPDCSGKDVKPRIVKNYDGKDIELSPGIVSSTKKFPELLQHVGEDLIVTDGHTLLGADDKAGIAEIVQAMCWLRDHKEIPHGDIRMGFNPDEEIGMGAHHFNVEKFGCEWAYTIDGGDLGDLEFENFNAASAKVNIKGVSVHPGYAKGKMINANRLAAEFAAMLPADETPETTEGYEGFYHLLGIESNIENAKLSYIIRDHDREKFEERKAFIEKCVAEMNQKYGEGTVTADVKDQYYNMKEKIDPKMHVIDIVLKAMQDSGVPPKVEPIRGGTDGAQLSFKGLPCPNIFAGGVNFHGPYEFVSIQVMEKAMQVIVKICEITAEYND
;
A
#
# COMPACT_ATOMS: atom_id res chain seq x y z
N MET A 1 21.13 -21.20 -16.02
CA MET A 1 19.84 -20.69 -16.51
C MET A 1 19.76 -19.18 -16.50
N VAL A 2 20.23 -18.48 -15.46
CA VAL A 2 20.23 -17.00 -15.36
C VAL A 2 20.89 -16.30 -16.57
N CYS A 3 21.99 -16.83 -17.11
CA CYS A 3 22.72 -16.23 -18.25
C CYS A 3 21.95 -16.26 -19.59
N ASN A 4 20.88 -17.07 -19.72
CA ASN A 4 20.06 -17.10 -20.94
C ASN A 4 18.90 -16.10 -20.90
N PHE A 5 18.42 -15.73 -19.72
CA PHE A 5 17.35 -14.77 -19.54
C PHE A 5 17.79 -13.36 -19.98
N GLU A 6 18.96 -12.91 -19.54
CA GLU A 6 19.54 -11.62 -19.94
C GLU A 6 19.84 -11.51 -21.46
N LYS A 7 20.18 -12.64 -22.11
CA LYS A 7 20.44 -12.65 -23.57
C LYS A 7 19.17 -12.71 -24.41
N GLN A 8 18.05 -13.17 -23.88
CA GLN A 8 16.77 -13.23 -24.59
C GLN A 8 16.03 -11.90 -24.59
N LEU A 9 16.17 -11.09 -23.52
CA LEU A 9 15.61 -9.73 -23.45
C LEU A 9 16.01 -8.82 -24.61
N ASN A 10 17.20 -9.03 -25.20
CA ASN A 10 17.74 -8.18 -26.26
C ASN A 10 17.28 -8.54 -27.70
N ASN A 11 16.41 -9.51 -27.92
CA ASN A 11 16.06 -10.00 -29.25
C ASN A 11 14.61 -9.81 -29.71
N ILE A 12 13.75 -9.14 -28.92
CA ILE A 12 12.34 -8.94 -29.27
C ILE A 12 12.12 -7.50 -29.76
N LYS A 13 11.90 -7.37 -31.06
CA LYS A 13 11.50 -6.11 -31.70
C LYS A 13 10.08 -5.73 -31.31
N ASN A 14 9.93 -4.51 -30.80
CA ASN A 14 8.67 -3.80 -30.55
C ASN A 14 7.82 -4.19 -29.31
N ILE A 15 8.42 -4.69 -28.25
CA ILE A 15 7.73 -4.74 -26.95
C ILE A 15 8.26 -3.54 -26.14
N MET A 16 7.34 -2.72 -25.61
CA MET A 16 7.68 -1.70 -24.64
C MET A 16 8.38 -2.38 -23.46
N ASP A 17 9.58 -1.95 -23.10
CA ASP A 17 10.27 -2.52 -21.95
C ASP A 17 9.68 -2.00 -20.64
N ILE A 18 10.04 -2.63 -19.52
CA ILE A 18 9.50 -2.27 -18.20
C ILE A 18 9.79 -0.80 -17.84
N VAL A 19 10.93 -0.27 -18.25
CA VAL A 19 11.34 1.11 -17.97
C VAL A 19 10.51 2.08 -18.81
N GLU A 20 10.35 1.83 -20.11
CA GLU A 20 9.53 2.66 -21.00
C GLU A 20 8.08 2.68 -20.52
N ARG A 21 7.56 1.52 -20.10
CA ARG A 21 6.21 1.35 -19.55
C ARG A 21 6.04 2.18 -18.27
N PHE A 22 6.95 2.04 -17.32
CA PHE A 22 6.92 2.79 -16.07
C PHE A 22 7.02 4.30 -16.29
N LEU A 23 7.98 4.76 -17.11
CA LEU A 23 8.15 6.18 -17.44
C LEU A 23 6.91 6.78 -18.08
N ASN A 24 6.21 5.99 -18.90
CA ASN A 24 4.93 6.43 -19.47
C ASN A 24 3.84 6.52 -18.40
N TYR A 25 3.74 5.55 -17.49
CA TYR A 25 2.72 5.54 -16.43
C TYR A 25 2.85 6.71 -15.46
N VAL A 26 4.07 7.04 -15.05
CA VAL A 26 4.29 8.17 -14.12
C VAL A 26 4.05 9.55 -14.77
N SER A 27 3.88 9.62 -16.10
CA SER A 27 3.50 10.85 -16.79
C SER A 27 2.04 11.26 -16.52
N PHE A 28 1.19 10.33 -16.06
CA PHE A 28 -0.18 10.59 -15.71
C PHE A 28 -0.30 11.12 -14.27
N ASP A 29 -0.98 12.23 -14.09
CA ASP A 29 -1.38 12.70 -12.76
C ASP A 29 -2.60 11.91 -12.29
N THR A 30 -2.41 11.07 -11.27
CA THR A 30 -3.45 10.18 -10.74
C THR A 30 -3.69 10.38 -9.24
N GLN A 31 -3.26 11.51 -8.68
CA GLN A 31 -3.37 11.79 -7.25
C GLN A 31 -4.81 11.66 -6.74
N SER A 32 -4.97 10.88 -5.67
CA SER A 32 -6.24 10.71 -4.94
C SER A 32 -6.58 11.90 -4.05
N ALA A 33 -7.77 11.90 -3.45
CA ALA A 33 -8.25 12.99 -2.59
C ALA A 33 -9.10 12.45 -1.42
N GLU A 34 -8.62 12.59 -0.20
CA GLU A 34 -9.26 12.06 1.03
C GLU A 34 -10.68 12.58 1.28
N GLU A 35 -10.94 13.85 0.98
CA GLU A 35 -12.24 14.48 1.24
C GLU A 35 -13.31 14.23 0.16
N SER A 36 -12.94 13.45 -0.87
CA SER A 36 -13.85 13.15 -1.98
C SER A 36 -14.98 12.22 -1.59
N GLN A 37 -16.13 12.40 -2.22
CA GLN A 37 -17.29 11.51 -2.09
C GLN A 37 -17.55 10.70 -3.37
N THR A 38 -16.65 10.78 -4.34
CA THR A 38 -16.76 10.03 -5.61
C THR A 38 -15.76 8.87 -5.66
N VAL A 39 -16.01 7.89 -6.52
CA VAL A 39 -15.09 6.82 -6.85
C VAL A 39 -14.89 6.81 -8.37
N PRO A 40 -13.66 6.97 -8.87
CA PRO A 40 -12.46 7.31 -8.09
C PRO A 40 -12.59 8.70 -7.45
N SER A 41 -11.77 8.94 -6.43
CA SER A 41 -11.78 10.19 -5.66
C SER A 41 -11.44 11.43 -6.49
N THR A 42 -10.69 11.24 -7.57
CA THR A 42 -10.41 12.28 -8.56
C THR A 42 -10.65 11.80 -9.99
N PRO A 43 -11.28 12.62 -10.87
CA PRO A 43 -11.55 12.21 -12.24
C PRO A 43 -10.30 11.92 -13.09
N LYS A 44 -9.16 12.53 -12.76
CA LYS A 44 -7.88 12.34 -13.47
C LYS A 44 -7.35 10.91 -13.40
N GLN A 45 -7.73 10.15 -12.39
CA GLN A 45 -7.42 8.72 -12.28
C GLN A 45 -8.03 7.91 -13.43
N LEU A 46 -9.23 8.31 -13.91
CA LEU A 46 -9.89 7.65 -15.04
C LEU A 46 -9.14 7.80 -16.38
N ASP A 47 -8.31 8.82 -16.52
CA ASP A 47 -7.54 9.00 -17.76
C ASP A 47 -6.45 7.93 -17.88
N PHE A 48 -5.80 7.60 -16.75
CA PHE A 48 -4.87 6.50 -16.70
C PHE A 48 -5.57 5.13 -16.84
N ALA A 49 -6.69 4.92 -16.14
CA ALA A 49 -7.46 3.69 -16.24
C ALA A 49 -7.89 3.37 -17.69
N LYS A 50 -8.33 4.39 -18.44
CA LYS A 50 -8.65 4.26 -19.87
C LYS A 50 -7.42 3.91 -20.71
N TYR A 51 -6.31 4.61 -20.45
CA TYR A 51 -5.05 4.33 -21.12
C TYR A 51 -4.62 2.87 -20.90
N LEU A 52 -4.58 2.43 -19.63
CA LEU A 52 -4.18 1.08 -19.26
C LEU A 52 -5.10 0.02 -19.89
N LYS A 53 -6.41 0.25 -19.88
CA LYS A 53 -7.36 -0.64 -20.56
C LYS A 53 -7.05 -0.81 -22.05
N GLU A 54 -6.78 0.26 -22.79
CA GLU A 54 -6.48 0.17 -24.21
C GLU A 54 -5.10 -0.49 -24.44
N GLU A 55 -4.10 -0.21 -23.61
CA GLU A 55 -2.80 -0.89 -23.66
C GLU A 55 -2.95 -2.41 -23.48
N LEU A 56 -3.71 -2.86 -22.47
CA LEU A 56 -3.94 -4.29 -22.23
C LEU A 56 -4.64 -4.99 -23.41
N LYS A 57 -5.54 -4.28 -24.12
CA LYS A 57 -6.16 -4.78 -25.36
C LYS A 57 -5.16 -4.87 -26.49
N ASP A 58 -4.34 -3.84 -26.67
CA ASP A 58 -3.32 -3.79 -27.73
C ASP A 58 -2.25 -4.86 -27.53
N GLU A 59 -1.93 -5.19 -26.28
CA GLU A 59 -1.08 -6.33 -25.91
C GLU A 59 -1.79 -7.68 -26.14
N GLY A 60 -3.10 -7.70 -26.39
CA GLY A 60 -3.85 -8.90 -26.77
C GLY A 60 -4.26 -9.78 -25.59
N PHE A 61 -4.42 -9.21 -24.42
CA PHE A 61 -4.99 -9.94 -23.27
C PHE A 61 -6.49 -10.14 -23.41
N ASP A 62 -7.01 -11.19 -22.76
CA ASP A 62 -8.41 -11.55 -22.75
C ASP A 62 -9.19 -10.80 -21.65
N ASP A 63 -10.52 -10.74 -21.81
CA ASP A 63 -11.46 -10.20 -20.82
C ASP A 63 -11.10 -8.79 -20.31
N VAL A 64 -10.50 -7.94 -21.16
CA VAL A 64 -10.09 -6.59 -20.79
C VAL A 64 -11.30 -5.69 -20.62
N GLU A 65 -11.50 -5.20 -19.43
CA GLU A 65 -12.61 -4.32 -19.08
C GLU A 65 -12.21 -3.23 -18.07
N MET A 66 -12.98 -2.17 -18.02
CA MET A 66 -12.95 -1.16 -16.97
C MET A 66 -14.38 -0.97 -16.50
N ASP A 67 -14.60 -1.05 -15.19
CA ASP A 67 -15.92 -0.80 -14.63
C ASP A 67 -16.23 0.68 -14.45
N GLU A 68 -17.41 0.98 -13.93
CA GLU A 68 -17.90 2.35 -13.71
C GLU A 68 -17.13 3.13 -12.64
N ASN A 69 -16.44 2.43 -11.75
CA ASN A 69 -15.62 2.99 -10.68
C ASN A 69 -14.13 3.11 -11.07
N GLY A 70 -13.78 2.73 -12.30
CA GLY A 70 -12.41 2.82 -12.81
C GLY A 70 -11.54 1.57 -12.59
N TYR A 71 -12.06 0.51 -11.96
CA TYR A 71 -11.28 -0.73 -11.80
C TYR A 71 -11.06 -1.37 -13.17
N VAL A 72 -9.80 -1.65 -13.49
CA VAL A 72 -9.39 -2.27 -14.75
C VAL A 72 -9.03 -3.73 -14.50
N TYR A 73 -9.59 -4.63 -15.31
CA TYR A 73 -9.34 -6.06 -15.23
C TYR A 73 -8.89 -6.61 -16.59
N ALA A 74 -8.04 -7.63 -16.55
CA ALA A 74 -7.64 -8.39 -17.73
C ALA A 74 -7.27 -9.82 -17.35
N THR A 75 -7.16 -10.71 -18.36
CA THR A 75 -6.81 -12.10 -18.18
C THR A 75 -5.71 -12.51 -19.15
N LEU A 76 -4.69 -13.20 -18.66
CA LEU A 76 -3.82 -14.04 -19.47
C LEU A 76 -4.34 -15.48 -19.36
N LYS A 77 -4.85 -16.04 -20.46
CA LYS A 77 -5.41 -17.39 -20.49
C LYS A 77 -4.35 -18.47 -20.36
N SER A 78 -4.69 -19.53 -19.63
CA SER A 78 -3.86 -20.71 -19.40
C SER A 78 -3.26 -21.28 -20.69
N ASN A 79 -2.00 -21.68 -20.64
CA ASN A 79 -1.32 -22.42 -21.71
C ASN A 79 -1.20 -23.93 -21.42
N VAL A 80 -1.74 -24.40 -20.28
CA VAL A 80 -1.74 -25.82 -19.90
C VAL A 80 -3.13 -26.42 -19.98
N LYS A 81 -3.21 -27.76 -20.13
CA LYS A 81 -4.48 -28.48 -20.24
C LYS A 81 -5.00 -29.04 -18.92
N LYS A 82 -4.14 -29.08 -17.89
CA LYS A 82 -4.54 -29.54 -16.56
C LYS A 82 -5.29 -28.45 -15.81
N ASP A 83 -6.09 -28.86 -14.85
CA ASP A 83 -6.72 -27.94 -13.92
C ASP A 83 -5.64 -27.31 -13.04
N VAL A 84 -5.60 -25.98 -12.98
CA VAL A 84 -4.63 -25.19 -12.24
C VAL A 84 -5.39 -24.04 -11.59
N PRO A 85 -5.08 -23.70 -10.33
CA PRO A 85 -5.70 -22.58 -9.67
C PRO A 85 -5.59 -21.28 -10.48
N THR A 86 -6.70 -20.52 -10.56
CA THR A 86 -6.66 -19.17 -11.10
C THR A 86 -6.14 -18.24 -10.04
N ILE A 87 -5.05 -17.53 -10.34
CA ILE A 87 -4.43 -16.56 -9.44
C ILE A 87 -4.49 -15.14 -9.98
N GLY A 88 -4.33 -14.15 -9.10
CA GLY A 88 -4.36 -12.74 -9.50
C GLY A 88 -3.14 -11.95 -9.05
N PHE A 89 -2.86 -10.87 -9.80
CA PHE A 89 -1.93 -9.82 -9.40
C PHE A 89 -2.66 -8.49 -9.43
N ILE A 90 -2.44 -7.68 -8.40
CA ILE A 90 -3.17 -6.43 -8.16
C ILE A 90 -2.17 -5.33 -7.85
N SER A 91 -2.40 -4.14 -8.40
CA SER A 91 -1.66 -2.92 -8.10
C SER A 91 -2.58 -1.71 -8.21
N HIS A 92 -2.32 -0.66 -7.45
CA HIS A 92 -3.10 0.56 -7.55
C HIS A 92 -2.45 1.58 -8.50
N TYR A 93 -3.26 2.47 -9.06
CA TYR A 93 -2.77 3.47 -9.99
C TYR A 93 -2.88 4.90 -9.49
N ASP A 94 -3.55 5.13 -8.36
CA ASP A 94 -3.52 6.45 -7.73
C ASP A 94 -2.17 6.71 -7.07
N THR A 95 -1.91 7.96 -6.79
CA THR A 95 -0.74 8.41 -6.04
C THR A 95 -1.18 9.18 -4.81
N SER A 96 -0.35 9.14 -3.78
CA SER A 96 -0.61 9.77 -2.49
C SER A 96 -1.00 11.24 -2.59
N PRO A 97 -1.98 11.70 -1.78
CA PRO A 97 -2.28 13.12 -1.63
C PRO A 97 -1.18 13.93 -0.94
N ASP A 98 -0.21 13.30 -0.28
CA ASP A 98 0.82 13.96 0.53
C ASP A 98 1.80 14.79 -0.30
N CYS A 99 2.07 14.38 -1.54
CA CYS A 99 2.94 15.09 -2.47
C CYS A 99 2.36 15.10 -3.87
N SER A 100 2.60 16.19 -4.61
CA SER A 100 2.08 16.29 -5.99
C SER A 100 2.68 15.23 -6.91
N GLY A 101 1.83 14.51 -7.64
CA GLY A 101 2.20 13.62 -8.75
C GLY A 101 1.97 14.26 -10.13
N LYS A 102 1.84 15.58 -10.20
CA LYS A 102 1.59 16.29 -11.45
C LYS A 102 2.89 16.74 -12.13
N ASP A 103 2.98 16.54 -13.44
CA ASP A 103 4.12 16.93 -14.27
C ASP A 103 5.45 16.33 -13.78
N VAL A 104 5.43 15.07 -13.36
CA VAL A 104 6.60 14.31 -12.91
C VAL A 104 7.68 14.33 -13.97
N LYS A 105 8.93 14.62 -13.57
CA LYS A 105 10.10 14.66 -14.45
C LYS A 105 11.12 13.59 -14.05
N PRO A 106 10.86 12.34 -14.42
CA PRO A 106 11.75 11.25 -14.06
C PRO A 106 13.06 11.35 -14.84
N ARG A 107 14.15 10.92 -14.19
CA ARG A 107 15.44 10.70 -14.87
C ARG A 107 16.14 9.47 -14.33
N ILE A 108 16.96 8.86 -15.16
CA ILE A 108 17.74 7.67 -14.81
C ILE A 108 19.15 8.10 -14.35
N VAL A 109 19.51 7.69 -13.14
CA VAL A 109 20.87 7.74 -12.59
C VAL A 109 21.51 6.38 -12.84
N LYS A 110 22.35 6.29 -13.86
CA LYS A 110 22.96 5.02 -14.26
C LYS A 110 24.13 4.64 -13.37
N ASN A 111 24.22 3.34 -13.03
CA ASN A 111 25.29 2.75 -12.25
C ASN A 111 25.61 3.61 -11.00
N TYR A 112 24.61 3.76 -10.14
CA TYR A 112 24.67 4.63 -8.97
C TYR A 112 25.93 4.37 -8.13
N ASP A 113 26.67 5.43 -7.83
CA ASP A 113 28.02 5.34 -7.26
C ASP A 113 28.06 5.46 -5.72
N GLY A 114 26.91 5.49 -5.05
CA GLY A 114 26.79 5.58 -3.60
C GLY A 114 26.93 7.00 -3.01
N LYS A 115 26.92 8.03 -3.87
CA LYS A 115 26.97 9.43 -3.41
C LYS A 115 25.59 10.08 -3.37
N ASP A 116 25.52 11.24 -2.73
CA ASP A 116 24.33 12.08 -2.77
C ASP A 116 23.89 12.38 -4.21
N ILE A 117 22.58 12.31 -4.48
CA ILE A 117 22.02 12.58 -5.81
C ILE A 117 21.44 14.01 -5.82
N GLU A 118 22.00 14.90 -6.62
CA GLU A 118 21.36 16.19 -6.89
C GLU A 118 20.16 15.95 -7.84
N LEU A 119 18.95 16.13 -7.31
CA LEU A 119 17.70 15.94 -8.07
C LEU A 119 17.44 17.14 -8.99
N SER A 120 17.58 18.34 -8.46
CA SER A 120 17.62 19.62 -9.18
C SER A 120 18.48 20.63 -8.40
N PRO A 121 18.80 21.82 -8.95
CA PRO A 121 19.67 22.79 -8.27
C PRO A 121 19.20 23.08 -6.84
N GLY A 122 20.01 22.67 -5.86
CA GLY A 122 19.75 22.88 -4.44
C GLY A 122 18.84 21.85 -3.77
N ILE A 123 18.33 20.86 -4.49
CA ILE A 123 17.56 19.74 -3.93
C ILE A 123 18.38 18.47 -4.06
N VAL A 124 18.77 17.88 -2.93
CA VAL A 124 19.70 16.76 -2.87
C VAL A 124 19.08 15.60 -2.09
N SER A 125 19.01 14.43 -2.70
CA SER A 125 18.75 13.18 -2.01
C SER A 125 20.06 12.71 -1.39
N SER A 126 20.20 12.95 -0.09
CA SER A 126 21.44 12.70 0.63
C SER A 126 21.45 11.32 1.28
N THR A 127 22.50 10.57 1.08
CA THR A 127 22.72 9.24 1.70
C THR A 127 22.76 9.29 3.22
N LYS A 128 23.03 10.46 3.80
CA LYS A 128 22.96 10.66 5.25
C LYS A 128 21.51 10.72 5.76
N LYS A 129 20.60 11.31 4.96
CA LYS A 129 19.17 11.43 5.29
C LYS A 129 18.39 10.19 4.85
N PHE A 130 18.80 9.62 3.74
CA PHE A 130 18.17 8.45 3.09
C PHE A 130 19.25 7.38 2.87
N PRO A 131 19.65 6.67 3.95
CA PRO A 131 20.70 5.64 3.88
C PRO A 131 20.33 4.43 3.01
N GLU A 132 19.04 4.23 2.71
CA GLU A 132 18.50 3.21 1.82
C GLU A 132 19.16 3.26 0.42
N LEU A 133 19.50 4.46 -0.06
CA LEU A 133 20.21 4.64 -1.32
C LEU A 133 21.48 3.80 -1.41
N LEU A 134 22.18 3.56 -0.29
CA LEU A 134 23.42 2.80 -0.28
C LEU A 134 23.24 1.30 -0.57
N GLN A 135 22.02 0.79 -0.49
CA GLN A 135 21.70 -0.60 -0.85
C GLN A 135 21.71 -0.82 -2.36
N HIS A 136 21.57 0.26 -3.14
CA HIS A 136 21.43 0.23 -4.61
C HIS A 136 22.69 0.66 -5.35
N VAL A 137 23.86 0.63 -4.70
CA VAL A 137 25.14 0.96 -5.37
C VAL A 137 25.43 -0.01 -6.52
N GLY A 138 25.64 0.54 -7.71
CA GLY A 138 25.87 -0.23 -8.94
C GLY A 138 24.58 -0.47 -9.75
N GLU A 139 23.43 -0.05 -9.28
CA GLU A 139 22.14 -0.16 -9.97
C GLU A 139 21.79 1.12 -10.74
N ASP A 140 20.85 1.02 -11.66
CA ASP A 140 20.26 2.15 -12.37
C ASP A 140 19.00 2.60 -11.62
N LEU A 141 18.98 3.84 -11.12
CA LEU A 141 17.88 4.39 -10.35
C LEU A 141 17.05 5.36 -11.17
N ILE A 142 15.72 5.22 -11.09
CA ILE A 142 14.79 6.25 -11.60
C ILE A 142 14.44 7.15 -10.42
N VAL A 143 14.69 8.45 -10.57
CA VAL A 143 14.45 9.49 -9.56
C VAL A 143 13.62 10.61 -10.13
N THR A 144 12.95 11.39 -9.29
CA THR A 144 12.23 12.63 -9.67
C THR A 144 13.19 13.84 -9.69
N ASP A 145 12.67 15.01 -10.07
CA ASP A 145 13.42 16.28 -9.99
C ASP A 145 13.38 16.92 -8.58
N GLY A 146 12.74 16.27 -7.60
CA GLY A 146 12.62 16.75 -6.22
C GLY A 146 11.49 17.76 -5.98
N HIS A 147 10.61 17.99 -6.96
CA HIS A 147 9.44 18.87 -6.83
C HIS A 147 8.12 18.09 -6.76
N THR A 148 8.13 16.83 -7.17
CA THR A 148 6.99 15.91 -7.14
C THR A 148 7.43 14.60 -6.53
N LEU A 149 6.47 13.75 -6.11
CA LEU A 149 6.75 12.34 -5.96
C LEU A 149 7.11 11.71 -7.33
N LEU A 150 7.61 10.48 -7.36
CA LEU A 150 7.87 9.75 -8.61
C LEU A 150 6.63 8.99 -9.10
N GLY A 151 5.88 8.38 -8.19
CA GLY A 151 4.75 7.48 -8.46
C GLY A 151 5.19 6.03 -8.70
N ALA A 152 6.33 5.63 -8.13
CA ALA A 152 6.71 4.22 -8.09
C ALA A 152 5.71 3.40 -7.28
N ASP A 153 5.19 4.00 -6.25
CA ASP A 153 4.02 3.57 -5.50
C ASP A 153 2.73 4.06 -6.20
N ASP A 154 1.95 3.18 -6.91
CA ASP A 154 2.33 1.80 -7.20
C ASP A 154 2.35 1.52 -8.72
N LYS A 155 2.75 2.51 -9.53
CA LYS A 155 2.87 2.34 -10.97
C LYS A 155 4.05 1.44 -11.37
N ALA A 156 5.00 1.18 -10.44
CA ALA A 156 6.03 0.19 -10.64
C ALA A 156 5.42 -1.22 -10.67
N GLY A 157 4.61 -1.56 -9.69
CA GLY A 157 3.89 -2.83 -9.66
C GLY A 157 3.00 -3.05 -10.88
N ILE A 158 2.31 -2.01 -11.37
CA ILE A 158 1.54 -2.10 -12.62
C ILE A 158 2.46 -2.47 -13.79
N ALA A 159 3.60 -1.78 -13.94
CA ALA A 159 4.54 -2.04 -15.03
C ALA A 159 5.11 -3.46 -14.96
N GLU A 160 5.41 -3.94 -13.76
CA GLU A 160 5.93 -5.27 -13.48
C GLU A 160 4.92 -6.37 -13.81
N ILE A 161 3.65 -6.20 -13.38
CA ILE A 161 2.57 -7.14 -13.69
C ILE A 161 2.37 -7.23 -15.20
N VAL A 162 2.18 -6.10 -15.87
CA VAL A 162 1.92 -6.08 -17.31
C VAL A 162 3.10 -6.67 -18.08
N GLN A 163 4.35 -6.33 -17.69
CA GLN A 163 5.55 -6.86 -18.33
C GLN A 163 5.71 -8.38 -18.11
N ALA A 164 5.41 -8.87 -16.89
CA ALA A 164 5.43 -10.30 -16.60
C ALA A 164 4.40 -11.07 -17.45
N MET A 165 3.20 -10.52 -17.62
CA MET A 165 2.17 -11.13 -18.45
C MET A 165 2.52 -11.13 -19.94
N CYS A 166 3.12 -10.05 -20.44
CA CYS A 166 3.67 -10.01 -21.81
C CYS A 166 4.77 -11.07 -21.98
N TRP A 167 5.66 -11.21 -21.01
CA TRP A 167 6.71 -12.23 -21.04
C TRP A 167 6.11 -13.66 -21.12
N LEU A 168 5.16 -13.99 -20.23
CA LEU A 168 4.52 -15.31 -20.23
C LEU A 168 3.74 -15.60 -21.53
N ARG A 169 3.04 -14.60 -22.08
CA ARG A 169 2.36 -14.71 -23.38
C ARG A 169 3.32 -15.11 -24.51
N ASP A 170 4.51 -14.54 -24.51
CA ASP A 170 5.50 -14.71 -25.55
C ASP A 170 6.40 -15.95 -25.35
N HIS A 171 6.49 -16.46 -24.10
CA HIS A 171 7.28 -17.64 -23.71
C HIS A 171 6.37 -18.80 -23.32
N LYS A 172 5.71 -19.36 -24.32
CA LYS A 172 4.71 -20.45 -24.16
C LYS A 172 5.26 -21.74 -23.56
N GLU A 173 6.58 -21.88 -23.48
CA GLU A 173 7.24 -22.98 -22.80
C GLU A 173 7.18 -22.88 -21.27
N ILE A 174 6.85 -21.71 -20.70
CA ILE A 174 6.63 -21.51 -19.29
C ILE A 174 5.17 -21.84 -18.98
N PRO A 175 4.88 -22.90 -18.20
CA PRO A 175 3.51 -23.28 -17.91
C PRO A 175 2.85 -22.31 -16.94
N HIS A 176 1.59 -21.97 -17.18
CA HIS A 176 0.77 -21.18 -16.28
C HIS A 176 -0.72 -21.50 -16.43
N GLY A 177 -1.50 -21.32 -15.35
CA GLY A 177 -2.95 -21.34 -15.35
C GLY A 177 -3.54 -20.03 -15.90
N ASP A 178 -4.85 -19.83 -15.72
CA ASP A 178 -5.46 -18.51 -15.94
C ASP A 178 -4.91 -17.55 -14.90
N ILE A 179 -4.43 -16.36 -15.36
CA ILE A 179 -3.90 -15.32 -14.50
C ILE A 179 -4.76 -14.06 -14.68
N ARG A 180 -5.24 -13.52 -13.58
CA ARG A 180 -6.03 -12.29 -13.55
C ARG A 180 -5.15 -11.09 -13.18
N MET A 181 -5.34 -10.00 -13.88
CA MET A 181 -4.77 -8.69 -13.53
C MET A 181 -5.88 -7.79 -13.01
N GLY A 182 -5.64 -7.11 -11.92
CA GLY A 182 -6.56 -6.13 -11.33
C GLY A 182 -5.83 -4.83 -11.01
N PHE A 183 -6.36 -3.70 -11.48
CA PHE A 183 -5.78 -2.38 -11.23
C PHE A 183 -6.86 -1.45 -10.68
N ASN A 184 -6.60 -0.83 -9.55
CA ASN A 184 -7.62 -0.09 -8.80
C ASN A 184 -7.23 1.35 -8.48
N PRO A 185 -8.25 2.22 -8.31
CA PRO A 185 -8.09 3.58 -7.79
C PRO A 185 -8.05 3.60 -6.26
N ASP A 186 -7.65 4.75 -5.70
CA ASP A 186 -7.95 5.18 -4.32
C ASP A 186 -7.41 4.26 -3.21
N GLU A 187 -6.31 3.51 -3.47
CA GLU A 187 -5.61 2.75 -2.42
C GLU A 187 -5.08 3.69 -1.35
N GLU A 188 -4.42 4.76 -1.75
CA GLU A 188 -3.70 5.73 -0.93
C GLU A 188 -4.59 6.49 0.08
N ILE A 189 -5.90 6.40 -0.10
CA ILE A 189 -6.91 6.90 0.86
C ILE A 189 -7.70 5.77 1.52
N GLY A 190 -7.21 4.51 1.40
CA GLY A 190 -7.79 3.32 2.02
C GLY A 190 -9.10 2.84 1.39
N MET A 191 -9.41 3.27 0.17
CA MET A 191 -10.67 2.96 -0.51
C MET A 191 -10.51 1.96 -1.68
N GLY A 192 -9.29 1.57 -2.02
CA GLY A 192 -8.96 0.74 -3.18
C GLY A 192 -9.70 -0.59 -3.23
N ALA A 193 -9.81 -1.30 -2.11
CA ALA A 193 -10.52 -2.56 -2.06
C ALA A 193 -12.06 -2.41 -2.00
N HIS A 194 -12.61 -1.22 -1.74
CA HIS A 194 -14.05 -1.07 -1.41
C HIS A 194 -14.99 -1.56 -2.51
N HIS A 195 -14.77 -1.16 -3.75
CA HIS A 195 -15.57 -1.55 -4.91
C HIS A 195 -14.93 -2.66 -5.74
N PHE A 196 -13.77 -3.17 -5.32
CA PHE A 196 -13.14 -4.31 -6.00
C PHE A 196 -14.06 -5.52 -5.96
N ASN A 197 -14.40 -6.04 -7.12
CA ASN A 197 -15.32 -7.16 -7.26
C ASN A 197 -14.57 -8.50 -7.22
N VAL A 198 -14.38 -9.03 -6.00
CA VAL A 198 -13.65 -10.29 -5.76
C VAL A 198 -14.31 -11.48 -6.47
N GLU A 199 -15.64 -11.57 -6.47
CA GLU A 199 -16.37 -12.66 -7.14
C GLU A 199 -16.12 -12.66 -8.65
N LYS A 200 -16.19 -11.48 -9.28
CA LYS A 200 -15.92 -11.31 -10.70
C LYS A 200 -14.44 -11.51 -11.04
N PHE A 201 -13.55 -11.11 -10.15
CA PHE A 201 -12.11 -11.34 -10.29
C PHE A 201 -11.81 -12.84 -10.32
N GLY A 202 -12.50 -13.64 -9.50
CA GLY A 202 -12.62 -15.10 -9.66
C GLY A 202 -11.32 -15.86 -9.41
N CYS A 203 -10.43 -15.35 -8.56
CA CYS A 203 -9.18 -16.00 -8.19
C CYS A 203 -9.31 -16.77 -6.88
N GLU A 204 -8.55 -17.84 -6.74
CA GLU A 204 -8.44 -18.57 -5.47
C GLU A 204 -7.61 -17.80 -4.45
N TRP A 205 -6.59 -17.08 -4.92
CA TRP A 205 -5.83 -16.10 -4.18
C TRP A 205 -5.21 -15.08 -5.15
N ALA A 206 -4.69 -14.00 -4.61
CA ALA A 206 -3.97 -12.98 -5.38
C ALA A 206 -2.75 -12.47 -4.62
N TYR A 207 -1.98 -11.62 -5.24
CA TYR A 207 -0.85 -10.88 -4.66
C TYR A 207 -0.99 -9.42 -5.03
N THR A 208 -0.88 -8.50 -4.07
CA THR A 208 -0.59 -7.10 -4.38
C THR A 208 0.90 -6.97 -4.67
N ILE A 209 1.25 -6.22 -5.71
CA ILE A 209 2.63 -5.87 -6.04
C ILE A 209 2.82 -4.40 -5.67
N ASP A 210 2.87 -4.15 -4.37
CA ASP A 210 2.74 -2.84 -3.74
C ASP A 210 3.64 -2.74 -2.48
N GLY A 211 4.63 -3.63 -2.42
CA GLY A 211 5.62 -3.64 -1.34
C GLY A 211 6.81 -2.71 -1.61
N GLY A 212 7.66 -2.57 -0.61
CA GLY A 212 8.85 -1.73 -0.66
C GLY A 212 9.98 -2.33 -1.49
N ASP A 213 11.16 -2.37 -0.88
CA ASP A 213 12.41 -2.75 -1.52
C ASP A 213 12.53 -4.27 -1.77
N LEU A 214 13.60 -4.64 -2.48
CA LEU A 214 13.89 -6.01 -2.91
C LEU A 214 13.71 -7.04 -1.80
N GLY A 215 12.82 -7.99 -2.04
CA GLY A 215 12.59 -9.15 -1.19
C GLY A 215 11.50 -8.97 -0.14
N ASP A 216 10.88 -7.80 -0.03
CA ASP A 216 9.79 -7.59 0.92
C ASP A 216 8.61 -8.53 0.58
N LEU A 217 8.17 -9.26 1.59
CA LEU A 217 7.01 -10.15 1.56
C LEU A 217 6.20 -9.95 2.83
N GLU A 218 5.00 -9.46 2.69
CA GLU A 218 4.19 -9.00 3.78
C GLU A 218 2.83 -9.70 3.77
N PHE A 219 2.51 -10.40 4.84
CA PHE A 219 1.22 -11.07 5.03
C PHE A 219 0.66 -10.87 6.44
N GLU A 220 1.23 -9.90 7.15
CA GLU A 220 0.76 -9.38 8.43
C GLU A 220 0.69 -7.86 8.35
N ASN A 221 -0.36 -7.28 8.91
CA ASN A 221 -0.54 -5.85 9.02
C ASN A 221 -1.23 -5.49 10.35
N PHE A 222 -1.27 -4.22 10.71
CA PHE A 222 -2.02 -3.81 11.90
C PHE A 222 -3.52 -4.16 11.78
N ASN A 223 -4.15 -4.48 12.94
CA ASN A 223 -5.56 -4.17 13.14
C ASN A 223 -5.67 -2.67 13.40
N ALA A 224 -6.69 -2.03 12.88
CA ALA A 224 -6.82 -0.59 12.87
C ALA A 224 -8.22 -0.11 13.30
N ALA A 225 -8.25 0.88 14.17
CA ALA A 225 -9.44 1.62 14.49
C ALA A 225 -9.17 3.13 14.57
N SER A 226 -10.20 3.91 14.37
CA SER A 226 -10.23 5.33 14.69
C SER A 226 -11.03 5.55 15.97
N ALA A 227 -10.66 6.57 16.78
CA ALA A 227 -11.46 7.00 17.91
C ALA A 227 -11.63 8.53 17.88
N LYS A 228 -12.88 8.98 17.94
CA LYS A 228 -13.24 10.40 18.07
C LYS A 228 -13.78 10.63 19.47
N VAL A 229 -13.01 11.32 20.30
CA VAL A 229 -13.40 11.66 21.68
C VAL A 229 -13.94 13.08 21.69
N ASN A 230 -15.19 13.24 22.09
CA ASN A 230 -15.85 14.53 22.22
C ASN A 230 -16.06 14.88 23.68
N ILE A 231 -15.74 16.11 24.06
CA ILE A 231 -15.82 16.62 25.44
C ILE A 231 -16.70 17.86 25.46
N LYS A 232 -17.66 17.89 26.36
CA LYS A 232 -18.54 19.04 26.59
C LYS A 232 -18.11 19.78 27.86
N GLY A 233 -17.84 21.05 27.71
CA GLY A 233 -17.54 21.96 28.82
C GLY A 233 -18.74 22.82 29.22
N VAL A 234 -18.55 23.57 30.29
CA VAL A 234 -19.50 24.60 30.79
C VAL A 234 -18.72 25.88 30.98
N SER A 235 -19.01 26.87 30.17
CA SER A 235 -18.42 28.21 30.31
C SER A 235 -19.16 29.09 31.26
N VAL A 236 -18.46 29.79 32.14
CA VAL A 236 -18.96 30.86 33.02
C VAL A 236 -17.86 31.91 33.14
N HIS A 237 -18.25 33.11 33.62
CA HIS A 237 -17.27 34.17 33.85
C HIS A 237 -16.18 33.69 34.83
N PRO A 238 -14.85 33.84 34.47
CA PRO A 238 -13.75 33.28 35.25
C PRO A 238 -13.73 33.64 36.71
N GLY A 239 -14.15 34.85 37.07
CA GLY A 239 -14.25 35.31 38.45
C GLY A 239 -15.30 34.58 39.30
N TYR A 240 -16.22 33.86 38.70
CA TYR A 240 -17.31 33.11 39.36
C TYR A 240 -17.29 31.63 39.03
N ALA A 241 -16.16 31.11 38.48
CA ALA A 241 -16.04 29.80 37.89
C ALA A 241 -15.95 28.64 38.90
N LYS A 242 -15.59 28.91 40.13
CA LYS A 242 -15.40 27.88 41.17
C LYS A 242 -16.66 27.03 41.39
N GLY A 243 -16.51 25.71 41.14
CA GLY A 243 -17.60 24.73 41.28
C GLY A 243 -18.65 24.80 40.17
N LYS A 244 -18.43 25.57 39.09
CA LYS A 244 -19.38 25.74 37.97
C LYS A 244 -18.77 25.51 36.60
N MET A 245 -17.56 26.02 36.38
CA MET A 245 -16.90 25.87 35.06
C MET A 245 -16.36 24.46 34.86
N ILE A 246 -16.65 23.91 33.71
CA ILE A 246 -15.97 22.73 33.16
C ILE A 246 -15.26 23.21 31.89
N ASN A 247 -13.94 23.26 31.91
CA ASN A 247 -13.15 23.73 30.76
C ASN A 247 -12.74 22.55 29.90
N ALA A 248 -13.36 22.40 28.73
CA ALA A 248 -13.09 21.30 27.84
C ALA A 248 -11.61 21.23 27.37
N ASN A 249 -10.88 22.36 27.24
CA ASN A 249 -9.46 22.32 26.95
C ASN A 249 -8.64 21.56 28.01
N ARG A 250 -8.96 21.77 29.30
CA ARG A 250 -8.28 21.06 30.40
C ARG A 250 -8.61 19.58 30.42
N LEU A 251 -9.88 19.25 30.15
CA LEU A 251 -10.33 17.85 30.08
C LEU A 251 -9.70 17.13 28.90
N ALA A 252 -9.52 17.80 27.75
CA ALA A 252 -8.81 17.24 26.61
C ALA A 252 -7.36 16.88 26.94
N ALA A 253 -6.64 17.80 27.60
CA ALA A 253 -5.28 17.52 28.07
C ALA A 253 -5.23 16.38 29.10
N GLU A 254 -6.20 16.33 30.02
CA GLU A 254 -6.32 15.25 31.01
C GLU A 254 -6.59 13.90 30.33
N PHE A 255 -7.54 13.85 29.39
CA PHE A 255 -7.85 12.63 28.64
C PHE A 255 -6.62 12.14 27.87
N ALA A 256 -5.91 13.02 27.14
CA ALA A 256 -4.72 12.65 26.41
C ALA A 256 -3.61 12.08 27.33
N ALA A 257 -3.48 12.62 28.55
CA ALA A 257 -2.53 12.14 29.54
C ALA A 257 -2.94 10.82 30.23
N MET A 258 -4.16 10.33 30.03
CA MET A 258 -4.57 9.00 30.55
C MET A 258 -4.05 7.86 29.68
N LEU A 259 -3.74 8.12 28.40
CA LEU A 259 -3.17 7.11 27.50
C LEU A 259 -1.69 6.92 27.80
N PRO A 260 -1.14 5.69 27.62
CA PRO A 260 0.26 5.39 27.85
C PRO A 260 1.19 6.25 26.99
N ALA A 261 2.13 6.93 27.63
CA ALA A 261 3.04 7.85 26.95
C ALA A 261 4.13 7.13 26.12
N ASP A 262 4.35 5.87 26.38
CA ASP A 262 5.31 4.98 25.70
C ASP A 262 4.66 4.10 24.62
N GLU A 263 3.38 4.27 24.38
CA GLU A 263 2.64 3.57 23.34
C GLU A 263 2.17 4.54 22.24
N THR A 264 3.13 5.24 21.63
CA THR A 264 2.91 6.18 20.54
C THR A 264 3.74 5.77 19.31
N PRO A 265 3.46 6.26 18.10
CA PRO A 265 4.29 5.97 16.93
C PRO A 265 5.77 6.31 17.12
N GLU A 266 6.06 7.37 17.91
CA GLU A 266 7.43 7.84 18.18
C GLU A 266 8.20 6.94 19.15
N THR A 267 7.53 6.04 19.85
CA THR A 267 8.10 5.20 20.91
C THR A 267 7.99 3.71 20.64
N THR A 268 7.35 3.30 19.54
CA THR A 268 7.07 1.90 19.21
C THR A 268 7.65 1.47 17.88
N GLU A 269 8.04 0.20 17.78
CA GLU A 269 8.58 -0.42 16.56
C GLU A 269 8.07 -1.87 16.37
N GLY A 270 8.34 -2.47 15.21
CA GLY A 270 8.01 -3.86 14.91
C GLY A 270 6.53 -4.18 15.18
N TYR A 271 6.27 -5.13 16.06
CA TYR A 271 4.92 -5.60 16.43
C TYR A 271 4.23 -4.78 17.52
N GLU A 272 4.87 -3.76 18.04
CA GLU A 272 4.30 -2.94 19.12
C GLU A 272 3.19 -2.05 18.60
N GLY A 273 2.04 -2.12 19.28
CA GLY A 273 0.87 -1.30 18.96
C GLY A 273 0.92 0.07 19.61
N PHE A 274 0.06 0.98 19.16
CA PHE A 274 0.06 2.36 19.65
C PHE A 274 -1.31 3.04 19.61
N TYR A 275 -1.39 4.16 20.35
CA TYR A 275 -2.38 5.22 20.20
C TYR A 275 -1.72 6.44 19.58
N HIS A 276 -2.22 6.92 18.46
CA HIS A 276 -1.70 8.14 17.84
C HIS A 276 -2.73 9.24 17.86
N LEU A 277 -2.43 10.32 18.60
CA LEU A 277 -3.25 11.53 18.64
C LEU A 277 -2.98 12.36 17.39
N LEU A 278 -3.92 12.37 16.45
CA LEU A 278 -3.83 13.12 15.19
C LEU A 278 -4.08 14.62 15.38
N GLY A 279 -4.96 14.96 16.30
CA GLY A 279 -5.30 16.36 16.53
C GLY A 279 -6.23 16.62 17.70
N ILE A 280 -6.19 17.84 18.19
CA ILE A 280 -7.11 18.39 19.21
C ILE A 280 -7.69 19.70 18.69
N GLU A 281 -9.00 19.73 18.51
CA GLU A 281 -9.75 20.95 18.25
C GLU A 281 -10.52 21.31 19.53
N SER A 282 -10.25 22.48 20.14
CA SER A 282 -10.85 22.75 21.45
C SER A 282 -11.06 24.24 21.75
N ASN A 283 -12.07 24.48 22.60
CA ASN A 283 -12.33 25.73 23.28
C ASN A 283 -12.86 25.43 24.70
N ILE A 284 -13.40 26.42 25.43
CA ILE A 284 -13.86 26.22 26.80
C ILE A 284 -15.07 25.27 26.86
N GLU A 285 -15.95 25.32 25.86
CA GLU A 285 -17.23 24.60 25.86
C GLU A 285 -17.18 23.25 25.15
N ASN A 286 -16.23 23.06 24.21
CA ASN A 286 -16.14 21.85 23.44
C ASN A 286 -14.67 21.48 23.16
N ALA A 287 -14.39 20.18 23.15
CA ALA A 287 -13.15 19.66 22.60
C ALA A 287 -13.43 18.37 21.82
N LYS A 288 -12.63 18.16 20.77
CA LYS A 288 -12.62 16.95 19.96
C LYS A 288 -11.18 16.49 19.83
N LEU A 289 -10.91 15.24 20.20
CA LEU A 289 -9.63 14.59 19.99
C LEU A 289 -9.83 13.48 18.95
N SER A 290 -8.91 13.39 18.01
CA SER A 290 -8.93 12.36 16.98
C SER A 290 -7.72 11.44 17.15
N TYR A 291 -8.00 10.14 17.30
CA TYR A 291 -6.97 9.10 17.45
C TYR A 291 -7.07 8.05 16.36
N ILE A 292 -5.96 7.45 16.04
CA ILE A 292 -5.90 6.12 15.44
C ILE A 292 -5.28 5.13 16.42
N ILE A 293 -5.79 3.91 16.41
CA ILE A 293 -5.40 2.80 17.28
C ILE A 293 -4.88 1.69 16.41
N ARG A 294 -3.71 1.15 16.73
CA ARG A 294 -3.05 0.11 15.95
C ARG A 294 -2.49 -0.98 16.86
N ASP A 295 -2.67 -2.24 16.48
CA ASP A 295 -1.97 -3.39 17.08
C ASP A 295 -2.00 -4.57 16.10
N HIS A 296 -0.92 -5.35 16.01
CA HIS A 296 -0.90 -6.57 15.20
C HIS A 296 -1.71 -7.69 15.85
N ASP A 297 -1.68 -7.75 17.18
CA ASP A 297 -2.42 -8.75 17.95
C ASP A 297 -3.88 -8.34 18.10
N ARG A 298 -4.81 -9.24 17.77
CA ARG A 298 -6.25 -8.97 17.82
C ARG A 298 -6.77 -8.74 19.23
N GLU A 299 -6.30 -9.50 20.21
CA GLU A 299 -6.74 -9.36 21.59
C GLU A 299 -6.27 -8.04 22.20
N LYS A 300 -4.99 -7.70 22.00
CA LYS A 300 -4.44 -6.39 22.42
C LYS A 300 -5.14 -5.22 21.72
N PHE A 301 -5.47 -5.37 20.47
CA PHE A 301 -6.23 -4.36 19.72
C PHE A 301 -7.60 -4.10 20.37
N GLU A 302 -8.35 -5.16 20.74
CA GLU A 302 -9.61 -5.03 21.45
C GLU A 302 -9.43 -4.41 22.86
N GLU A 303 -8.37 -4.80 23.57
CA GLU A 303 -7.99 -4.20 24.86
C GLU A 303 -7.72 -2.70 24.74
N ARG A 304 -7.03 -2.27 23.66
CA ARG A 304 -6.77 -0.85 23.40
C ARG A 304 -8.05 -0.06 23.18
N LYS A 305 -9.01 -0.58 22.43
CA LYS A 305 -10.30 0.06 22.23
C LYS A 305 -11.08 0.17 23.55
N ALA A 306 -11.11 -0.92 24.30
CA ALA A 306 -11.75 -0.96 25.61
C ALA A 306 -11.10 0.02 26.61
N PHE A 307 -9.80 0.28 26.49
CA PHE A 307 -9.12 1.25 27.34
C PHE A 307 -9.56 2.69 27.06
N ILE A 308 -9.83 3.07 25.82
CA ILE A 308 -10.45 4.37 25.46
C ILE A 308 -11.81 4.51 26.17
N GLU A 309 -12.64 3.47 26.10
CA GLU A 309 -13.96 3.48 26.75
C GLU A 309 -13.86 3.58 28.27
N LYS A 310 -12.86 2.91 28.86
CA LYS A 310 -12.57 3.03 30.30
C LYS A 310 -12.17 4.45 30.68
N CYS A 311 -11.32 5.11 29.89
CA CYS A 311 -10.94 6.52 30.13
C CYS A 311 -12.17 7.44 30.05
N VAL A 312 -13.07 7.21 29.10
CA VAL A 312 -14.36 7.93 29.01
C VAL A 312 -15.19 7.75 30.26
N ALA A 313 -15.32 6.51 30.75
CA ALA A 313 -16.10 6.21 31.96
C ALA A 313 -15.51 6.87 33.22
N GLU A 314 -14.19 6.84 33.39
CA GLU A 314 -13.48 7.51 34.50
C GLU A 314 -13.68 9.03 34.48
N MET A 315 -13.58 9.64 33.28
CA MET A 315 -13.86 11.09 33.15
C MET A 315 -15.31 11.44 33.46
N ASN A 316 -16.25 10.65 32.99
CA ASN A 316 -17.69 10.86 33.29
C ASN A 316 -18.03 10.68 34.78
N GLN A 317 -17.38 9.73 35.45
CA GLN A 317 -17.49 9.57 36.89
C GLN A 317 -17.03 10.83 37.64
N LYS A 318 -15.95 11.47 37.15
CA LYS A 318 -15.37 12.65 37.81
C LYS A 318 -16.09 13.95 37.48
N TYR A 319 -16.56 14.14 36.25
CA TYR A 319 -17.06 15.42 35.74
C TYR A 319 -18.55 15.42 35.41
N GLY A 320 -19.20 14.28 35.52
CA GLY A 320 -20.63 14.11 35.24
C GLY A 320 -20.88 13.31 33.95
N GLU A 321 -21.98 12.55 33.99
CA GLU A 321 -22.38 11.68 32.87
C GLU A 321 -22.59 12.46 31.56
N GLY A 322 -22.05 11.95 30.46
CA GLY A 322 -22.16 12.57 29.14
C GLY A 322 -21.24 13.76 28.92
N THR A 323 -20.33 14.08 29.85
CA THR A 323 -19.29 15.09 29.66
C THR A 323 -18.29 14.68 28.60
N VAL A 324 -17.93 13.38 28.58
CA VAL A 324 -17.03 12.79 27.59
C VAL A 324 -17.75 11.66 26.87
N THR A 325 -17.60 11.60 25.55
CA THR A 325 -18.09 10.49 24.71
C THR A 325 -17.02 10.08 23.72
N ALA A 326 -16.96 8.81 23.35
CA ALA A 326 -16.10 8.31 22.28
C ALA A 326 -16.92 7.62 21.19
N ASP A 327 -16.52 7.79 19.93
CA ASP A 327 -16.97 7.02 18.78
C ASP A 327 -15.76 6.25 18.27
N VAL A 328 -15.70 4.94 18.52
CA VAL A 328 -14.62 4.04 18.13
C VAL A 328 -15.09 3.20 16.97
N LYS A 329 -14.36 3.24 15.85
CA LYS A 329 -14.71 2.52 14.62
C LYS A 329 -13.53 1.72 14.10
N ASP A 330 -13.77 0.44 13.88
CA ASP A 330 -12.81 -0.41 13.19
C ASP A 330 -12.68 0.01 11.73
N GLN A 331 -11.46 -0.06 11.21
CA GLN A 331 -11.12 0.32 9.83
C GLN A 331 -10.75 -0.91 9.00
N TYR A 332 -9.79 -1.70 9.47
CA TYR A 332 -9.36 -2.94 8.86
C TYR A 332 -8.71 -3.87 9.91
N TYR A 333 -8.41 -5.10 9.50
CA TYR A 333 -7.85 -6.10 10.38
C TYR A 333 -6.59 -6.74 9.78
N ASN A 334 -5.83 -7.43 10.62
CA ASN A 334 -4.62 -8.13 10.21
C ASN A 334 -4.96 -9.29 9.27
N MET A 335 -4.45 -9.22 8.02
CA MET A 335 -4.71 -10.23 6.99
C MET A 335 -4.16 -11.61 7.34
N LYS A 336 -3.23 -11.71 8.29
CA LYS A 336 -2.70 -12.99 8.79
C LYS A 336 -3.81 -13.96 9.16
N GLU A 337 -4.89 -13.50 9.77
CA GLU A 337 -6.06 -14.33 10.12
C GLU A 337 -6.66 -15.08 8.91
N LYS A 338 -6.49 -14.53 7.72
CA LYS A 338 -7.02 -15.07 6.45
C LYS A 338 -5.95 -15.83 5.66
N ILE A 339 -4.68 -15.50 5.85
CA ILE A 339 -3.55 -16.12 5.17
C ILE A 339 -3.11 -17.42 5.90
N ASP A 340 -3.08 -17.45 7.24
CA ASP A 340 -2.64 -18.62 8.03
C ASP A 340 -3.31 -19.96 7.59
N PRO A 341 -4.62 -20.01 7.29
CA PRO A 341 -5.24 -21.24 6.80
C PRO A 341 -4.79 -21.67 5.38
N LYS A 342 -4.07 -20.79 4.67
CA LYS A 342 -3.67 -20.95 3.26
C LYS A 342 -2.19 -20.65 3.04
N MET A 343 -1.32 -21.08 3.95
CA MET A 343 0.13 -20.77 3.92
C MET A 343 0.84 -21.21 2.64
N HIS A 344 0.27 -22.13 1.85
CA HIS A 344 0.80 -22.48 0.53
C HIS A 344 0.96 -21.25 -0.39
N VAL A 345 0.11 -20.22 -0.22
CA VAL A 345 0.21 -18.94 -0.96
C VAL A 345 1.55 -18.24 -0.67
N ILE A 346 2.00 -18.28 0.58
CA ILE A 346 3.29 -17.75 1.02
C ILE A 346 4.45 -18.64 0.58
N ASP A 347 4.29 -19.98 0.72
CA ASP A 347 5.34 -20.94 0.33
C ASP A 347 5.67 -20.82 -1.18
N ILE A 348 4.68 -20.56 -2.03
CA ILE A 348 4.86 -20.32 -3.47
C ILE A 348 5.74 -19.08 -3.69
N VAL A 349 5.46 -17.96 -3.00
CA VAL A 349 6.26 -16.72 -3.13
C VAL A 349 7.68 -16.93 -2.63
N LEU A 350 7.84 -17.54 -1.45
CA LEU A 350 9.18 -17.81 -0.88
C LEU A 350 10.03 -18.64 -1.84
N LYS A 351 9.40 -19.66 -2.46
CA LYS A 351 10.08 -20.47 -3.47
C LYS A 351 10.40 -19.67 -4.73
N ALA A 352 9.46 -18.85 -5.20
CA ALA A 352 9.65 -18.01 -6.39
C ALA A 352 10.79 -17.00 -6.18
N MET A 353 10.86 -16.37 -5.03
CA MET A 353 11.97 -15.48 -4.66
C MET A 353 13.29 -16.22 -4.63
N GLN A 354 13.35 -17.39 -3.97
CA GLN A 354 14.55 -18.22 -3.89
C GLN A 354 15.03 -18.62 -5.30
N ASP A 355 14.13 -19.11 -6.15
CA ASP A 355 14.44 -19.55 -7.52
C ASP A 355 14.87 -18.37 -8.41
N SER A 356 14.45 -17.14 -8.09
CA SER A 356 14.85 -15.89 -8.75
C SER A 356 16.12 -15.25 -8.16
N GLY A 357 16.70 -15.86 -7.12
CA GLY A 357 17.88 -15.34 -6.42
C GLY A 357 17.60 -14.08 -5.60
N VAL A 358 16.36 -13.92 -5.11
CA VAL A 358 15.93 -12.83 -4.23
C VAL A 358 15.84 -13.37 -2.80
N PRO A 359 16.62 -12.84 -1.84
CA PRO A 359 16.47 -13.20 -0.44
C PRO A 359 15.17 -12.61 0.12
N PRO A 360 14.22 -13.43 0.63
CA PRO A 360 12.99 -12.89 1.17
C PRO A 360 13.22 -12.16 2.49
N LYS A 361 12.54 -11.03 2.65
CA LYS A 361 12.42 -10.27 3.89
C LYS A 361 10.94 -10.32 4.31
N VAL A 362 10.66 -11.07 5.36
CA VAL A 362 9.29 -11.21 5.87
C VAL A 362 9.13 -10.30 7.07
N GLU A 363 8.42 -9.20 6.89
CA GLU A 363 8.19 -8.21 7.92
C GLU A 363 6.70 -7.82 7.98
N PRO A 364 6.17 -7.43 9.15
CA PRO A 364 4.80 -6.97 9.27
C PRO A 364 4.67 -5.52 8.81
N ILE A 365 3.59 -5.23 8.09
CA ILE A 365 3.24 -3.86 7.70
C ILE A 365 2.73 -3.08 8.93
N ARG A 366 3.30 -1.92 9.20
CA ARG A 366 2.82 -1.01 10.26
C ARG A 366 1.74 -0.05 9.74
N GLY A 367 0.90 -0.51 8.84
CA GLY A 367 -0.19 0.19 8.19
C GLY A 367 -1.28 -0.77 7.73
N GLY A 368 -2.02 -0.39 6.72
CA GLY A 368 -2.97 -1.22 5.99
C GLY A 368 -2.59 -1.26 4.52
N THR A 369 -3.15 -2.20 3.78
CA THR A 369 -3.04 -2.31 2.32
C THR A 369 -4.35 -2.83 1.74
N ASP A 370 -4.53 -2.70 0.44
CA ASP A 370 -5.65 -3.33 -0.25
C ASP A 370 -5.66 -4.85 -0.05
N GLY A 371 -4.49 -5.50 -0.02
CA GLY A 371 -4.36 -6.92 0.24
C GLY A 371 -4.99 -7.36 1.56
N ALA A 372 -4.86 -6.53 2.61
CA ALA A 372 -5.51 -6.80 3.88
C ALA A 372 -7.04 -6.78 3.75
N GLN A 373 -7.61 -5.75 3.12
CA GLN A 373 -9.06 -5.64 2.94
C GLN A 373 -9.60 -6.73 2.00
N LEU A 374 -8.90 -7.03 0.89
CA LEU A 374 -9.25 -8.10 -0.04
C LEU A 374 -9.25 -9.47 0.62
N SER A 375 -8.30 -9.73 1.52
CA SER A 375 -8.24 -10.98 2.30
C SER A 375 -9.50 -11.17 3.14
N PHE A 376 -10.03 -10.11 3.76
CA PHE A 376 -11.30 -10.16 4.51
C PHE A 376 -12.53 -10.22 3.60
N LYS A 377 -12.42 -9.83 2.32
CA LYS A 377 -13.46 -10.04 1.30
C LYS A 377 -13.46 -11.47 0.72
N GLY A 378 -12.55 -12.34 1.18
CA GLY A 378 -12.48 -13.74 0.79
C GLY A 378 -11.40 -14.07 -0.26
N LEU A 379 -10.57 -13.10 -0.64
CA LEU A 379 -9.44 -13.26 -1.55
C LEU A 379 -8.12 -13.14 -0.76
N PRO A 380 -7.50 -14.24 -0.31
CA PRO A 380 -6.18 -14.18 0.33
C PRO A 380 -5.18 -13.45 -0.56
N CYS A 381 -4.61 -12.34 -0.07
CA CYS A 381 -3.84 -11.43 -0.90
C CYS A 381 -2.67 -10.83 -0.13
N PRO A 382 -1.54 -11.57 0.02
CA PRO A 382 -0.32 -11.01 0.59
C PRO A 382 0.32 -10.01 -0.36
N ASN A 383 1.20 -9.16 0.21
CA ASN A 383 1.90 -8.10 -0.50
C ASN A 383 3.34 -8.50 -0.84
N ILE A 384 3.81 -8.16 -2.04
CA ILE A 384 5.14 -8.45 -2.56
C ILE A 384 5.78 -7.14 -3.00
N PHE A 385 7.10 -7.03 -2.88
CA PHE A 385 7.88 -5.86 -3.26
C PHE A 385 7.64 -5.41 -4.72
N ALA A 386 7.64 -4.10 -4.92
CA ALA A 386 7.68 -3.42 -6.22
C ALA A 386 8.97 -2.59 -6.43
N GLY A 387 9.85 -2.52 -5.44
CA GLY A 387 11.16 -1.90 -5.54
C GLY A 387 11.20 -0.39 -5.40
N GLY A 388 10.09 0.26 -5.11
CA GLY A 388 10.06 1.67 -4.79
C GLY A 388 10.55 1.96 -3.36
N VAL A 389 11.12 3.13 -3.15
CA VAL A 389 11.70 3.56 -1.87
C VAL A 389 11.40 5.03 -1.64
N ASN A 390 11.26 5.45 -0.37
CA ASN A 390 10.97 6.83 0.04
C ASN A 390 9.66 7.38 -0.52
N PHE A 391 8.62 6.57 -0.46
CA PHE A 391 7.27 6.85 -0.96
C PHE A 391 6.67 8.17 -0.43
N HIS A 392 5.61 8.64 -1.07
CA HIS A 392 4.80 9.80 -0.69
C HIS A 392 5.57 11.13 -0.64
N GLY A 393 6.77 11.20 -1.26
CA GLY A 393 7.60 12.39 -1.18
C GLY A 393 8.50 12.64 -2.38
N PRO A 394 9.15 13.81 -2.42
CA PRO A 394 9.97 14.24 -3.54
C PRO A 394 11.34 13.54 -3.63
N TYR A 395 11.64 12.62 -2.71
CA TYR A 395 12.87 11.83 -2.68
C TYR A 395 12.62 10.36 -3.06
N GLU A 396 11.43 10.08 -3.54
CA GLU A 396 11.03 8.76 -4.03
C GLU A 396 11.90 8.34 -5.22
N PHE A 397 12.28 7.07 -5.23
CA PHE A 397 13.03 6.46 -6.33
C PHE A 397 12.68 4.98 -6.47
N VAL A 398 13.04 4.39 -7.61
CA VAL A 398 12.94 2.96 -7.85
C VAL A 398 14.18 2.47 -8.59
N SER A 399 14.66 1.25 -8.23
CA SER A 399 15.73 0.59 -8.96
C SER A 399 15.18 -0.20 -10.14
N ILE A 400 15.78 0.01 -11.33
CA ILE A 400 15.40 -0.75 -12.53
C ILE A 400 15.65 -2.25 -12.32
N GLN A 401 16.78 -2.62 -11.70
CA GLN A 401 17.12 -4.01 -11.45
C GLN A 401 16.16 -4.67 -10.45
N VAL A 402 15.64 -3.92 -9.49
CA VAL A 402 14.64 -4.43 -8.54
C VAL A 402 13.30 -4.64 -9.25
N MET A 403 12.86 -3.71 -10.11
CA MET A 403 11.67 -3.90 -10.95
C MET A 403 11.78 -5.16 -11.84
N GLU A 404 12.95 -5.37 -12.47
CA GLU A 404 13.20 -6.58 -13.26
C GLU A 404 13.13 -7.85 -12.39
N LYS A 405 13.57 -7.79 -11.13
CA LYS A 405 13.47 -8.89 -10.17
C LYS A 405 12.04 -9.15 -9.76
N ALA A 406 11.23 -8.12 -9.49
CA ALA A 406 9.80 -8.26 -9.18
C ALA A 406 9.07 -8.95 -10.33
N MET A 407 9.28 -8.49 -11.58
CA MET A 407 8.76 -9.15 -12.77
C MET A 407 9.17 -10.64 -12.83
N GLN A 408 10.44 -10.98 -12.56
CA GLN A 408 10.92 -12.38 -12.57
C GLN A 408 10.22 -13.22 -11.49
N VAL A 409 10.01 -12.66 -10.31
CA VAL A 409 9.29 -13.33 -9.21
C VAL A 409 7.83 -13.58 -9.59
N ILE A 410 7.15 -12.62 -10.21
CA ILE A 410 5.78 -12.78 -10.72
C ILE A 410 5.71 -13.94 -11.71
N VAL A 411 6.60 -13.97 -12.70
CA VAL A 411 6.67 -15.08 -13.69
C VAL A 411 6.90 -16.42 -12.99
N LYS A 412 7.79 -16.45 -11.99
CA LYS A 412 8.10 -17.68 -11.26
C LYS A 412 6.95 -18.15 -10.37
N ILE A 413 6.17 -17.24 -9.76
CA ILE A 413 4.94 -17.58 -9.04
C ILE A 413 3.96 -18.30 -9.98
N CYS A 414 3.77 -17.79 -11.19
CA CYS A 414 2.88 -18.38 -12.17
C CYS A 414 3.33 -19.80 -12.58
N GLU A 415 4.63 -19.99 -12.83
CA GLU A 415 5.22 -21.28 -13.16
C GLU A 415 5.05 -22.31 -12.03
N ILE A 416 5.40 -21.92 -10.80
CA ILE A 416 5.28 -22.79 -9.62
C ILE A 416 3.83 -23.13 -9.35
N THR A 417 2.90 -22.18 -9.46
CA THR A 417 1.46 -22.42 -9.32
C THR A 417 0.96 -23.41 -10.34
N ALA A 418 1.44 -23.37 -11.58
CA ALA A 418 1.07 -24.33 -12.60
C ALA A 418 1.56 -25.76 -12.31
N GLU A 419 2.61 -25.92 -11.51
CA GLU A 419 3.14 -27.22 -11.08
C GLU A 419 2.54 -27.69 -9.75
N TYR A 420 1.87 -26.78 -9.02
CA TYR A 420 1.24 -27.06 -7.72
C TYR A 420 0.16 -28.13 -7.89
N ASN A 421 0.20 -29.14 -7.03
CA ASN A 421 -0.83 -30.18 -6.91
C ASN A 421 -1.35 -30.12 -5.48
N ASP A 422 -2.63 -29.88 -5.30
CA ASP A 422 -3.32 -30.02 -4.01
C ASP A 422 -3.19 -31.43 -3.41
#